data_eb2c61d4d64efdfb7efd4d1237a45f7b
#
_entry.id   eb2c61d4d64efdfb7efd4d1237a45f7b
#
_cell.length_a   1.000
_cell.length_b   1.000
_cell.length_c   1.000
_cell.angle_alpha   90.00
_cell.angle_beta   90.00
_cell.angle_gamma   90.00
#
_symmetry.space_group_name_H-M   'P 1'
#
loop_
_entity.id
_entity.type
_entity.pdbx_description
1 polymer ?
#
loop_
_entity_poly.entity_id
_entity_poly.type
_entity_poly.pdbx_seq_one_letter_code
_entity_poly.pdbx_strand_id
1 'polypeptide(L)'
;MSPEVDRRVFGDLSYGLYIVTSRDGDQFNGQIVNTVIQVTSDPPRVAVIINKRNLTHDYISRSKVFGVSVLDESTPMKFLGPFGFRSGRDVDKFSQVQFKEGVTGCPLVIEHAISLLEAEVFDQIDLGSHTIFVGDTVNSEVLRDGQPLTYQYYREFLKGKSPPNAPTYTPTKQTKESSDS
;
A
#
# COMPACT_ATOMS: atom_id res chain seq x y z
N MET A 1 36.02 -0.65 11.18
CA MET A 1 34.76 -1.43 10.87
C MET A 1 33.67 -0.43 10.65
N SER A 2 32.98 -0.48 9.52
CA SER A 2 31.76 0.33 9.32
C SER A 2 30.70 -0.13 10.32
N PRO A 3 29.92 0.76 10.92
CA PRO A 3 28.87 0.37 11.84
C PRO A 3 27.84 -0.53 11.14
N GLU A 4 27.51 -1.65 11.76
CA GLU A 4 26.49 -2.57 11.24
C GLU A 4 25.09 -1.99 11.55
N VAL A 5 24.22 -1.99 10.54
CA VAL A 5 22.84 -1.50 10.72
C VAL A 5 21.99 -2.56 11.44
N ASP A 6 21.58 -2.26 12.67
CA ASP A 6 20.59 -3.09 13.37
C ASP A 6 19.21 -2.91 12.77
N ARG A 7 18.78 -3.89 11.97
CA ARG A 7 17.51 -3.82 11.24
C ARG A 7 16.27 -3.91 12.12
N ARG A 8 16.40 -4.24 13.41
CA ARG A 8 15.28 -4.31 14.36
C ARG A 8 14.63 -2.93 14.54
N VAL A 9 15.41 -1.85 14.42
CA VAL A 9 14.92 -0.47 14.53
C VAL A 9 13.78 -0.16 13.55
N PHE A 10 13.75 -0.81 12.38
CA PHE A 10 12.67 -0.59 11.42
C PHE A 10 11.32 -1.17 11.87
N GLY A 11 11.32 -2.07 12.86
CA GLY A 11 10.11 -2.57 13.51
C GLY A 11 9.42 -1.56 14.41
N ASP A 12 10.14 -0.52 14.86
CA ASP A 12 9.64 0.53 15.74
C ASP A 12 8.99 1.70 14.97
N LEU A 13 9.14 1.72 13.63
CA LEU A 13 8.51 2.71 12.79
C LEU A 13 7.01 2.44 12.66
N SER A 14 6.21 3.51 12.82
CA SER A 14 4.75 3.44 12.72
C SER A 14 4.29 3.60 11.28
N TYR A 15 3.34 2.75 10.86
CA TYR A 15 2.70 2.79 9.55
C TYR A 15 1.20 2.53 9.67
N GLY A 16 0.42 3.12 8.76
CA GLY A 16 -0.94 2.68 8.51
C GLY A 16 -0.99 1.44 7.61
N LEU A 17 -2.20 1.04 7.23
CA LEU A 17 -2.41 0.02 6.19
C LEU A 17 -3.54 0.49 5.27
N TYR A 18 -3.25 0.54 3.98
CA TYR A 18 -4.08 1.17 2.97
C TYR A 18 -4.24 0.27 1.76
N ILE A 19 -5.29 0.47 0.97
CA ILE A 19 -5.31 -0.01 -0.41
C ILE A 19 -4.93 1.17 -1.31
N VAL A 20 -3.84 1.02 -2.06
CA VAL A 20 -3.46 1.95 -3.13
C VAL A 20 -3.87 1.36 -4.46
N THR A 21 -4.60 2.15 -5.24
CA THR A 21 -5.16 1.74 -6.53
C THR A 21 -4.66 2.63 -7.66
N SER A 22 -4.74 2.12 -8.87
CA SER A 22 -4.52 2.89 -10.09
C SER A 22 -5.20 2.20 -11.28
N ARG A 23 -5.14 2.83 -12.44
CA ARG A 23 -5.71 2.33 -13.69
C ARG A 23 -4.71 2.35 -14.84
N ASP A 24 -5.02 1.57 -15.87
CA ASP A 24 -4.36 1.62 -17.17
C ASP A 24 -5.45 1.49 -18.25
N GLY A 25 -5.87 2.60 -18.85
CA GLY A 25 -7.13 2.64 -19.60
C GLY A 25 -8.31 2.24 -18.71
N ASP A 26 -9.04 1.23 -19.14
CA ASP A 26 -10.21 0.67 -18.41
C ASP A 26 -9.84 -0.48 -17.46
N GLN A 27 -8.56 -0.79 -17.32
CA GLN A 27 -8.10 -1.82 -16.41
C GLN A 27 -7.75 -1.24 -15.05
N PHE A 28 -8.21 -1.90 -13.99
CA PHE A 28 -7.98 -1.50 -12.61
C PHE A 28 -7.01 -2.44 -11.91
N ASN A 29 -6.17 -1.89 -11.04
CA ASN A 29 -5.40 -2.67 -10.10
C ASN A 29 -5.24 -1.93 -8.77
N GLY A 30 -4.99 -2.71 -7.72
CA GLY A 30 -4.75 -2.20 -6.38
C GLY A 30 -3.93 -3.19 -5.56
N GLN A 31 -3.32 -2.69 -4.49
CA GLN A 31 -2.54 -3.48 -3.55
C GLN A 31 -2.57 -2.89 -2.16
N ILE A 32 -2.29 -3.72 -1.15
CA ILE A 32 -2.02 -3.25 0.20
C ILE A 32 -0.67 -2.51 0.21
N VAL A 33 -0.66 -1.34 0.84
CA VAL A 33 0.52 -0.50 1.04
C VAL A 33 0.52 0.03 2.47
N ASN A 34 1.65 -0.03 3.16
CA ASN A 34 1.81 0.55 4.50
C ASN A 34 2.57 1.89 4.48
N THR A 35 3.13 2.26 3.35
CA THR A 35 3.94 3.48 3.17
C THR A 35 3.17 4.54 2.39
N VAL A 36 2.11 5.05 2.99
CA VAL A 36 1.36 6.23 2.55
C VAL A 36 1.55 7.32 3.60
N ILE A 37 2.04 8.48 3.19
CA ILE A 37 2.31 9.61 4.08
C ILE A 37 1.82 10.92 3.49
N GLN A 38 1.30 11.81 4.33
CA GLN A 38 1.09 13.20 3.95
C GLN A 38 2.44 13.91 3.89
N VAL A 39 2.73 14.58 2.78
CA VAL A 39 4.02 15.28 2.53
C VAL A 39 3.91 16.76 2.84
N THR A 40 2.85 17.40 2.37
CA THR A 40 2.56 18.83 2.61
C THR A 40 1.08 19.01 2.92
N SER A 41 0.76 20.12 3.60
CA SER A 41 -0.63 20.50 3.92
C SER A 41 -1.20 21.53 2.95
N ASP A 42 -0.35 22.38 2.40
CA ASP A 42 -0.74 23.43 1.45
C ASP A 42 0.37 23.61 0.39
N PRO A 43 0.14 23.21 -0.86
CA PRO A 43 -0.97 22.37 -1.31
C PRO A 43 -0.94 20.98 -0.64
N PRO A 44 -2.10 20.29 -0.50
CA PRO A 44 -2.14 18.97 0.12
C PRO A 44 -1.51 17.94 -0.82
N ARG A 45 -0.44 17.30 -0.36
CA ARG A 45 0.29 16.25 -1.08
C ARG A 45 0.46 15.00 -0.26
N VAL A 46 0.40 13.87 -0.94
CA VAL A 46 0.64 12.56 -0.36
C VAL A 46 1.70 11.82 -1.15
N ALA A 47 2.46 10.97 -0.48
CA ALA A 47 3.41 10.07 -1.12
C ALA A 47 3.04 8.61 -0.85
N VAL A 48 3.27 7.77 -1.86
CA VAL A 48 3.17 6.31 -1.77
C VAL A 48 4.47 5.67 -2.25
N ILE A 49 4.93 4.61 -1.56
CA ILE A 49 6.16 3.91 -1.94
C ILE A 49 5.79 2.53 -2.47
N ILE A 50 6.03 2.29 -3.75
CA ILE A 50 5.59 1.10 -4.47
C ILE A 50 6.79 0.36 -5.07
N ASN A 51 6.84 -0.97 -4.87
CA ASN A 51 7.84 -1.83 -5.49
C ASN A 51 7.62 -1.90 -7.01
N LYS A 52 8.71 -1.76 -7.78
CA LYS A 52 8.70 -1.78 -9.25
C LYS A 52 8.21 -3.08 -9.86
N ARG A 53 8.20 -4.19 -9.12
CA ARG A 53 7.67 -5.49 -9.59
C ARG A 53 6.15 -5.58 -9.53
N ASN A 54 5.50 -4.67 -8.81
CA ASN A 54 4.05 -4.70 -8.61
C ASN A 54 3.31 -4.08 -9.81
N LEU A 55 2.22 -4.71 -10.24
CA LEU A 55 1.40 -4.19 -11.35
C LEU A 55 0.85 -2.79 -11.08
N THR A 56 0.53 -2.48 -9.82
CA THR A 56 0.08 -1.13 -9.43
C THR A 56 1.15 -0.07 -9.73
N HIS A 57 2.45 -0.40 -9.58
CA HIS A 57 3.55 0.48 -9.96
C HIS A 57 3.50 0.84 -11.44
N ASP A 58 3.31 -0.17 -12.30
CA ASP A 58 3.24 0.03 -13.75
C ASP A 58 2.05 0.93 -14.11
N TYR A 59 0.90 0.73 -13.46
CA TYR A 59 -0.30 1.51 -13.69
C TYR A 59 -0.10 2.97 -13.25
N ILE A 60 0.42 3.24 -12.06
CA ILE A 60 0.71 4.61 -11.60
C ILE A 60 1.73 5.28 -12.53
N SER A 61 2.76 4.55 -12.95
CA SER A 61 3.81 5.09 -13.83
C SER A 61 3.25 5.56 -15.17
N ARG A 62 2.24 4.85 -15.71
CA ARG A 62 1.60 5.19 -16.99
C ARG A 62 0.49 6.21 -16.86
N SER A 63 -0.45 5.98 -15.95
CA SER A 63 -1.63 6.85 -15.80
C SER A 63 -1.35 8.16 -15.08
N LYS A 64 -0.29 8.19 -14.26
CA LYS A 64 0.07 9.32 -13.39
C LYS A 64 -1.01 9.69 -12.36
N VAL A 65 -1.85 8.71 -12.01
CA VAL A 65 -2.88 8.88 -10.97
C VAL A 65 -2.89 7.69 -10.02
N PHE A 66 -3.27 7.93 -8.76
CA PHE A 66 -3.51 6.87 -7.80
C PHE A 66 -4.62 7.24 -6.82
N GLY A 67 -5.33 6.23 -6.36
CA GLY A 67 -6.31 6.34 -5.28
C GLY A 67 -5.78 5.68 -4.00
N VAL A 68 -6.24 6.15 -2.86
CA VAL A 68 -5.93 5.55 -1.55
C VAL A 68 -7.23 5.37 -0.77
N SER A 69 -7.45 4.15 -0.29
CA SER A 69 -8.51 3.83 0.64
C SER A 69 -7.90 3.58 2.02
N VAL A 70 -8.28 4.40 2.99
CA VAL A 70 -7.89 4.25 4.40
C VAL A 70 -8.79 3.19 5.01
N LEU A 71 -8.23 2.05 5.39
CA LEU A 71 -8.99 0.93 5.93
C LEU A 71 -9.32 1.10 7.40
N ASP A 72 -10.45 0.55 7.81
CA ASP A 72 -10.87 0.45 9.20
C ASP A 72 -10.17 -0.72 9.92
N GLU A 73 -9.90 -0.57 11.20
CA GLU A 73 -9.25 -1.60 12.03
C GLU A 73 -10.06 -2.92 12.04
N SER A 74 -11.37 -2.87 11.86
CA SER A 74 -12.23 -4.05 11.78
C SER A 74 -12.12 -4.84 10.46
N THR A 75 -11.26 -4.41 9.52
CA THR A 75 -11.08 -5.06 8.22
C THR A 75 -10.58 -6.50 8.40
N PRO A 76 -11.31 -7.52 7.90
CA PRO A 76 -10.91 -8.90 8.10
C PRO A 76 -9.74 -9.31 7.19
N MET A 77 -8.88 -10.24 7.66
CA MET A 77 -7.75 -10.77 6.88
C MET A 77 -8.16 -11.34 5.52
N LYS A 78 -9.35 -11.94 5.44
CA LYS A 78 -9.88 -12.47 4.16
C LYS A 78 -10.03 -11.38 3.09
N PHE A 79 -10.40 -10.17 3.51
CA PHE A 79 -10.51 -9.01 2.61
C PHE A 79 -9.13 -8.48 2.18
N LEU A 80 -8.16 -8.48 3.08
CA LEU A 80 -6.79 -8.01 2.79
C LEU A 80 -6.04 -8.95 1.84
N GLY A 81 -6.35 -10.24 1.87
CA GLY A 81 -5.62 -11.30 1.15
C GLY A 81 -5.42 -11.04 -0.35
N PRO A 82 -6.48 -10.79 -1.13
CA PRO A 82 -6.37 -10.53 -2.57
C PRO A 82 -5.49 -9.31 -2.91
N PHE A 83 -5.58 -8.24 -2.12
CA PHE A 83 -4.79 -7.02 -2.34
C PHE A 83 -3.35 -7.14 -1.82
N GLY A 84 -3.10 -7.96 -0.80
CA GLY A 84 -1.80 -8.09 -0.16
C GLY A 84 -0.90 -9.17 -0.75
N PHE A 85 -1.47 -10.30 -1.22
CA PHE A 85 -0.71 -11.50 -1.55
C PHE A 85 -0.89 -12.02 -2.97
N ARG A 86 -1.79 -11.43 -3.77
CA ARG A 86 -2.01 -11.84 -5.16
C ARG A 86 -1.65 -10.72 -6.13
N SER A 87 -1.15 -11.10 -7.30
CA SER A 87 -0.92 -10.16 -8.40
C SER A 87 -2.22 -9.91 -9.17
N GLY A 88 -2.45 -8.66 -9.59
CA GLY A 88 -3.53 -8.33 -10.54
C GLY A 88 -3.30 -8.88 -11.94
N ARG A 89 -2.10 -9.46 -12.21
CA ARG A 89 -1.84 -10.21 -13.44
C ARG A 89 -2.52 -11.58 -13.43
N ASP A 90 -2.81 -12.11 -12.24
CA ASP A 90 -3.33 -13.48 -12.08
C ASP A 90 -4.80 -13.48 -11.65
N VAL A 91 -5.29 -12.41 -11.03
CA VAL A 91 -6.66 -12.33 -10.50
C VAL A 91 -7.25 -10.94 -10.71
N ASP A 92 -8.54 -10.88 -11.04
CA ASP A 92 -9.31 -9.64 -10.97
C ASP A 92 -9.68 -9.36 -9.50
N LYS A 93 -9.05 -8.32 -8.93
CA LYS A 93 -9.23 -7.94 -7.53
C LYS A 93 -10.51 -7.16 -7.27
N PHE A 94 -11.11 -6.61 -8.33
CA PHE A 94 -12.29 -5.75 -8.24
C PHE A 94 -13.62 -6.48 -8.48
N SER A 95 -13.59 -7.70 -8.97
CA SER A 95 -14.79 -8.51 -9.26
C SER A 95 -15.64 -8.84 -8.03
N GLN A 96 -15.07 -8.78 -6.82
CA GLN A 96 -15.74 -9.19 -5.58
C GLN A 96 -15.68 -8.15 -4.45
N VAL A 97 -15.33 -6.91 -4.76
CA VAL A 97 -15.23 -5.83 -3.77
C VAL A 97 -16.08 -4.64 -4.21
N GLN A 98 -16.61 -3.91 -3.22
CA GLN A 98 -17.33 -2.68 -3.50
C GLN A 98 -16.32 -1.53 -3.70
N PHE A 99 -16.40 -0.90 -4.86
CA PHE A 99 -15.60 0.26 -5.21
C PHE A 99 -16.43 1.28 -6.00
N LYS A 100 -15.92 2.48 -6.12
CA LYS A 100 -16.43 3.51 -7.04
C LYS A 100 -15.29 4.08 -7.85
N GLU A 101 -15.56 4.55 -9.06
CA GLU A 101 -14.59 5.34 -9.81
C GLU A 101 -14.55 6.76 -9.24
N GLY A 102 -13.36 7.26 -9.03
CA GLY A 102 -13.13 8.62 -8.59
C GLY A 102 -13.03 9.61 -9.76
N VAL A 103 -12.72 10.87 -9.43
CA VAL A 103 -12.60 11.94 -10.43
C VAL A 103 -11.40 11.75 -11.37
N THR A 104 -10.37 11.01 -10.93
CA THR A 104 -9.21 10.64 -11.76
C THR A 104 -9.46 9.38 -12.60
N GLY A 105 -10.63 8.74 -12.43
CA GLY A 105 -10.95 7.43 -12.97
C GLY A 105 -10.27 6.27 -12.23
N CYS A 106 -9.57 6.51 -11.12
CA CYS A 106 -9.06 5.44 -10.26
C CYS A 106 -10.20 4.72 -9.56
N PRO A 107 -10.11 3.37 -9.40
CA PRO A 107 -11.07 2.64 -8.57
C PRO A 107 -10.76 2.89 -7.09
N LEU A 108 -11.70 3.44 -6.36
CA LEU A 108 -11.62 3.68 -4.92
C LEU A 108 -12.39 2.60 -4.19
N VAL A 109 -11.71 1.75 -3.44
CA VAL A 109 -12.35 0.68 -2.66
C VAL A 109 -13.07 1.30 -1.48
N ILE A 110 -14.40 1.17 -1.44
CA ILE A 110 -15.26 1.71 -0.38
C ILE A 110 -15.56 0.68 0.71
N GLU A 111 -15.48 -0.61 0.38
CA GLU A 111 -15.69 -1.69 1.33
C GLU A 111 -14.59 -1.66 2.40
N HIS A 112 -14.98 -1.65 3.67
CA HIS A 112 -14.09 -1.50 4.83
C HIS A 112 -13.27 -0.20 4.89
N ALA A 113 -13.49 0.76 4.00
CA ALA A 113 -12.81 2.05 4.07
C ALA A 113 -13.54 3.03 5.01
N ILE A 114 -12.76 3.90 5.66
CA ILE A 114 -13.26 5.05 6.44
C ILE A 114 -13.07 6.36 5.70
N SER A 115 -12.04 6.45 4.85
CA SER A 115 -11.75 7.63 4.05
C SER A 115 -11.12 7.25 2.73
N LEU A 116 -11.27 8.12 1.73
CA LEU A 116 -10.73 7.99 0.40
C LEU A 116 -9.96 9.25 0.02
N LEU A 117 -8.93 9.11 -0.80
CA LEU A 117 -8.30 10.22 -1.50
C LEU A 117 -7.82 9.78 -2.88
N GLU A 118 -7.69 10.76 -3.76
CA GLU A 118 -7.13 10.61 -5.10
C GLU A 118 -6.04 11.65 -5.32
N ALA A 119 -5.01 11.24 -6.03
CA ALA A 119 -3.89 12.10 -6.32
C ALA A 119 -3.41 11.96 -7.77
N GLU A 120 -2.98 13.07 -8.34
CA GLU A 120 -2.23 13.14 -9.59
C GLU A 120 -0.75 13.23 -9.28
N VAL A 121 0.08 12.40 -9.93
CA VAL A 121 1.51 12.33 -9.66
C VAL A 121 2.17 13.66 -10.04
N PHE A 122 2.66 14.35 -9.03
CA PHE A 122 3.42 15.60 -9.14
C PHE A 122 4.89 15.31 -9.45
N ASP A 123 5.48 14.35 -8.73
CA ASP A 123 6.89 13.97 -8.87
C ASP A 123 7.11 12.50 -8.48
N GLN A 124 8.24 11.92 -8.88
CA GLN A 124 8.61 10.56 -8.53
C GLN A 124 10.10 10.41 -8.30
N ILE A 125 10.48 9.59 -7.30
CA ILE A 125 11.87 9.33 -6.94
C ILE A 125 12.14 7.85 -7.09
N ASP A 126 13.11 7.50 -7.93
CA ASP A 126 13.57 6.13 -8.13
C ASP A 126 14.56 5.73 -7.02
N LEU A 127 14.23 4.67 -6.28
CA LEU A 127 15.04 4.09 -5.21
C LEU A 127 15.64 2.72 -5.60
N GLY A 128 15.72 2.43 -6.89
CA GLY A 128 16.20 1.13 -7.41
C GLY A 128 15.08 0.09 -7.38
N SER A 129 14.75 -0.50 -6.23
CA SER A 129 13.69 -1.52 -6.10
C SER A 129 12.28 -0.95 -5.97
N HIS A 130 12.15 0.28 -5.51
CA HIS A 130 10.90 0.99 -5.26
C HIS A 130 10.91 2.36 -5.92
N THR A 131 9.73 2.92 -6.12
CA THR A 131 9.53 4.32 -6.50
C THR A 131 8.69 5.00 -5.43
N ILE A 132 9.09 6.20 -5.00
CA ILE A 132 8.23 7.11 -4.27
C ILE A 132 7.45 7.92 -5.32
N PHE A 133 6.13 7.79 -5.33
CA PHE A 133 5.27 8.67 -6.10
C PHE A 133 4.72 9.73 -5.16
N VAL A 134 4.96 11.00 -5.46
CA VAL A 134 4.41 12.15 -4.75
C VAL A 134 3.27 12.70 -5.59
N GLY A 135 2.07 12.81 -5.03
CA GLY A 135 0.90 13.28 -5.74
C GLY A 135 0.25 14.50 -5.10
N ASP A 136 -0.21 15.43 -5.95
CA ASP A 136 -1.15 16.47 -5.55
C ASP A 136 -2.50 15.81 -5.25
N THR A 137 -3.04 16.01 -4.05
CA THR A 137 -4.36 15.47 -3.69
C THR A 137 -5.44 16.30 -4.39
N VAL A 138 -6.14 15.66 -5.33
CA VAL A 138 -7.16 16.33 -6.18
C VAL A 138 -8.58 16.08 -5.70
N ASN A 139 -8.80 15.03 -4.90
CA ASN A 139 -10.09 14.72 -4.29
C ASN A 139 -9.91 13.94 -2.99
N SER A 140 -10.81 14.13 -2.03
CA SER A 140 -10.83 13.35 -0.79
C SER A 140 -12.23 13.32 -0.20
N GLU A 141 -12.54 12.24 0.53
CA GLU A 141 -13.85 12.01 1.15
C GLU A 141 -13.70 11.23 2.45
N VAL A 142 -14.37 11.67 3.50
CA VAL A 142 -14.59 10.88 4.72
C VAL A 142 -15.91 10.13 4.56
N LEU A 143 -15.86 8.80 4.53
CA LEU A 143 -17.02 7.95 4.33
C LEU A 143 -17.80 7.73 5.63
N ARG A 144 -17.09 7.56 6.74
CA ARG A 144 -17.69 7.29 8.05
C ARG A 144 -16.62 7.46 9.15
N ASP A 145 -17.08 7.56 10.37
CA ASP A 145 -16.21 7.44 11.54
C ASP A 145 -15.65 6.01 11.67
N GLY A 146 -14.44 5.89 12.19
CA GLY A 146 -13.77 4.60 12.40
C GLY A 146 -12.34 4.78 12.92
N GLN A 147 -11.70 3.65 13.26
CA GLN A 147 -10.31 3.62 13.66
C GLN A 147 -9.47 3.18 12.46
N PRO A 148 -8.46 3.97 12.03
CA PRO A 148 -7.58 3.56 10.94
C PRO A 148 -6.85 2.26 11.26
N LEU A 149 -6.84 1.32 10.32
CA LEU A 149 -6.05 0.09 10.43
C LEU A 149 -4.56 0.44 10.40
N THR A 150 -3.86 0.10 11.49
CA THR A 150 -2.42 0.29 11.58
C THR A 150 -1.66 -0.99 11.20
N TYR A 151 -0.42 -0.82 10.72
CA TYR A 151 0.45 -1.95 10.44
C TYR A 151 0.80 -2.74 11.71
N GLN A 152 0.90 -2.06 12.86
CA GLN A 152 1.09 -2.71 14.16
C GLN A 152 -0.10 -3.63 14.49
N TYR A 153 -1.34 -3.13 14.40
CA TYR A 153 -2.54 -3.93 14.62
C TYR A 153 -2.60 -5.13 13.68
N TYR A 154 -2.30 -4.93 12.41
CA TYR A 154 -2.23 -5.98 11.40
C TYR A 154 -1.25 -7.09 11.80
N ARG A 155 -0.07 -6.75 12.32
CA ARG A 155 0.94 -7.74 12.74
C ARG A 155 0.58 -8.44 14.05
N GLU A 156 0.14 -7.68 15.05
CA GLU A 156 -0.03 -8.18 16.43
C GLU A 156 -1.36 -8.91 16.61
N PHE A 157 -2.45 -8.38 16.07
CA PHE A 157 -3.79 -8.92 16.27
C PHE A 157 -4.25 -9.79 15.10
N LEU A 158 -4.08 -9.33 13.88
CA LEU A 158 -4.47 -10.09 12.70
C LEU A 158 -3.42 -11.14 12.27
N LYS A 159 -2.24 -11.16 12.93
CA LYS A 159 -1.12 -12.08 12.64
C LYS A 159 -0.66 -12.01 11.17
N GLY A 160 -0.79 -10.86 10.57
CA GLY A 160 -0.41 -10.60 9.18
C GLY A 160 1.09 -10.64 8.97
N LYS A 161 1.51 -10.91 7.74
CA LYS A 161 2.92 -10.97 7.31
C LYS A 161 3.14 -10.03 6.14
N SER A 162 4.34 -9.44 6.05
CA SER A 162 4.73 -8.64 4.90
C SER A 162 5.16 -9.53 3.74
N PRO A 163 4.62 -9.33 2.52
CA PRO A 163 5.13 -10.02 1.35
C PRO A 163 6.55 -9.52 0.99
N PRO A 164 7.36 -10.32 0.26
CA PRO A 164 8.75 -9.96 -0.08
C PRO A 164 8.92 -8.62 -0.82
N ASN A 165 7.88 -8.16 -1.49
CA ASN A 165 7.88 -6.89 -2.22
C ASN A 165 7.48 -5.68 -1.35
N ALA A 166 7.15 -5.87 -0.07
CA ALA A 166 6.84 -4.75 0.81
C ALA A 166 8.12 -4.01 1.24
N PRO A 167 8.11 -2.66 1.35
CA PRO A 167 9.27 -1.90 1.85
C PRO A 167 9.71 -2.34 3.25
N THR A 168 8.78 -2.81 4.05
CA THR A 168 8.98 -3.26 5.44
C THR A 168 9.22 -4.76 5.58
N TYR A 169 9.49 -5.46 4.47
CA TYR A 169 9.80 -6.89 4.52
C TYR A 169 11.12 -7.14 5.25
N THR A 170 11.08 -7.98 6.29
CA THR A 170 12.26 -8.47 6.97
C THR A 170 12.39 -9.97 6.67
N PRO A 171 13.45 -10.40 5.97
CA PRO A 171 13.69 -11.83 5.74
C PRO A 171 13.83 -12.56 7.06
N THR A 172 13.08 -13.65 7.25
CA THR A 172 13.29 -14.56 8.38
C THR A 172 14.67 -15.18 8.23
N LYS A 173 15.55 -15.05 9.22
CA LYS A 173 16.83 -15.80 9.23
C LYS A 173 16.48 -17.28 9.12
N GLN A 174 16.88 -17.94 8.04
CA GLN A 174 16.95 -19.40 8.02
C GLN A 174 17.92 -19.79 9.14
N THR A 175 17.42 -20.44 10.18
CA THR A 175 18.22 -21.16 11.15
C THR A 175 19.02 -22.18 10.31
N LYS A 176 20.33 -21.94 10.15
CA LYS A 176 21.23 -22.99 9.68
C LYS A 176 21.15 -24.05 10.77
N GLU A 177 20.40 -25.11 10.51
CA GLU A 177 20.58 -26.34 11.26
C GLU A 177 22.04 -26.77 11.01
N SER A 178 22.83 -26.75 12.08
CA SER A 178 24.14 -27.35 12.12
C SER A 178 23.99 -28.85 11.98
N SER A 179 24.27 -29.37 10.79
CA SER A 179 24.59 -30.77 10.61
C SER A 179 26.05 -30.96 10.99
N ASP A 180 26.31 -31.07 12.29
CA ASP A 180 27.49 -31.75 12.81
C ASP A 180 27.04 -33.11 13.32
N SER A 181 27.41 -34.13 12.59
CA SER A 181 27.66 -35.48 13.07
C SER A 181 28.54 -36.21 12.07
#